data_7a9d45a121f7d210cc91cc097179072d
#
_entry.id   7a9d45a121f7d210cc91cc097179072d
#
_cell.length_a   1.000
_cell.length_b   1.000
_cell.length_c   1.000
_cell.angle_alpha   90.00
_cell.angle_beta   90.00
_cell.angle_gamma   90.00
#
_symmetry.space_group_name_H-M   'P 1'
#
loop_
_entity.id
_entity.type
_entity.pdbx_description
1 polymer ?
#
loop_
_entity_poly.entity_id
_entity_poly.type
_entity_poly.pdbx_seq_one_letter_code
_entity_poly.pdbx_strand_id
1 'polypeptide(L)'
;MSTDRPDAHLGYLLKHAQLQFFELGAAALEPLGISGREAAVLRAIADRDPVSQGEIARAMNVDRTTMVALIDDLQGKGLVRRRQDPDDRRRNAVELTDLGRDTARRAADAVERVERDFLGRLPSAEAAQFKKNLRALLGDA
;
A
#
# COMPACT_ATOMS: atom_id res chain seq x y z
N MET A 1 -6.02 -30.01 -29.21
CA MET A 1 -7.19 -29.40 -28.57
C MET A 1 -6.73 -28.24 -27.73
N SER A 2 -6.79 -27.05 -28.30
CA SER A 2 -6.47 -25.83 -27.59
C SER A 2 -7.68 -25.51 -26.72
N THR A 3 -7.63 -25.87 -25.47
CA THR A 3 -8.57 -25.35 -24.47
C THR A 3 -8.17 -23.92 -24.23
N ASP A 4 -8.73 -23.01 -24.99
CA ASP A 4 -8.60 -21.59 -24.77
C ASP A 4 -9.38 -21.25 -23.49
N ARG A 5 -8.75 -21.58 -22.35
CA ARG A 5 -9.28 -21.20 -21.04
C ARG A 5 -8.96 -19.74 -20.84
N PRO A 6 -9.97 -18.90 -20.59
CA PRO A 6 -9.72 -17.49 -20.24
C PRO A 6 -8.73 -17.34 -19.08
N ASP A 7 -8.68 -18.34 -18.20
CA ASP A 7 -7.79 -18.41 -17.04
C ASP A 7 -6.30 -18.63 -17.39
N ALA A 8 -5.98 -18.90 -18.66
CA ALA A 8 -4.58 -19.04 -19.12
C ALA A 8 -3.94 -17.71 -19.52
N HIS A 9 -4.73 -16.65 -19.70
CA HIS A 9 -4.22 -15.34 -20.13
C HIS A 9 -3.58 -14.58 -18.98
N LEU A 10 -2.44 -13.96 -19.25
CA LEU A 10 -1.65 -13.21 -18.28
C LEU A 10 -2.47 -12.13 -17.56
N GLY A 11 -3.25 -11.34 -18.32
CA GLY A 11 -4.08 -10.29 -17.74
C GLY A 11 -5.11 -10.82 -16.74
N TYR A 12 -5.72 -11.96 -17.04
CA TYR A 12 -6.65 -12.64 -16.12
C TYR A 12 -5.93 -13.08 -14.84
N LEU A 13 -4.77 -13.71 -14.97
CA LEU A 13 -4.00 -14.21 -13.83
C LEU A 13 -3.53 -13.07 -12.94
N LEU A 14 -3.01 -11.98 -13.51
CA LEU A 14 -2.58 -10.81 -12.76
C LEU A 14 -3.75 -10.16 -12.01
N LYS A 15 -4.89 -10.01 -12.69
CA LYS A 15 -6.09 -9.43 -12.06
C LYS A 15 -6.57 -10.26 -10.89
N HIS A 16 -6.69 -11.57 -11.06
CA HIS A 16 -7.19 -12.44 -10.00
C HIS A 16 -6.19 -12.60 -8.86
N ALA A 17 -4.90 -12.64 -9.13
CA ALA A 17 -3.87 -12.63 -8.11
C ALA A 17 -3.96 -11.35 -7.27
N GLN A 18 -4.12 -10.20 -7.91
CA GLN A 18 -4.29 -8.91 -7.24
C GLN A 18 -5.54 -8.89 -6.35
N LEU A 19 -6.68 -9.35 -6.88
CA LEU A 19 -7.93 -9.38 -6.12
C LEU A 19 -7.81 -10.26 -4.87
N GLN A 20 -7.26 -11.47 -5.01
CA GLN A 20 -7.05 -12.36 -3.86
C GLN A 20 -6.10 -11.77 -2.83
N PHE A 21 -5.01 -11.20 -3.28
CA PHE A 21 -4.03 -10.57 -2.40
C PHE A 21 -4.64 -9.40 -1.62
N PHE A 22 -5.42 -8.57 -2.28
CA PHE A 22 -6.09 -7.42 -1.64
C PHE A 22 -7.18 -7.85 -0.67
N GLU A 23 -7.92 -8.92 -0.95
CA GLU A 23 -8.89 -9.48 0.00
C GLU A 23 -8.22 -9.97 1.29
N LEU A 24 -7.11 -10.68 1.14
CA LEU A 24 -6.32 -11.15 2.29
C LEU A 24 -5.76 -9.97 3.09
N GLY A 25 -5.28 -8.95 2.39
CA GLY A 25 -4.77 -7.73 3.01
C GLY A 25 -5.86 -6.97 3.77
N ALA A 26 -7.03 -6.83 3.18
CA ALA A 26 -8.17 -6.16 3.82
C ALA A 26 -8.59 -6.86 5.11
N ALA A 27 -8.67 -8.21 5.09
CA ALA A 27 -8.99 -9.00 6.28
C ALA A 27 -7.94 -8.83 7.38
N ALA A 28 -6.67 -8.80 7.01
CA ALA A 28 -5.56 -8.63 7.97
C ALA A 28 -5.52 -7.22 8.59
N LEU A 29 -5.96 -6.20 7.85
CA LEU A 29 -5.96 -4.81 8.30
C LEU A 29 -7.24 -4.42 9.06
N GLU A 30 -8.30 -5.21 8.96
CA GLU A 30 -9.57 -4.91 9.63
C GLU A 30 -9.43 -4.67 11.14
N PRO A 31 -8.67 -5.47 11.91
CA PRO A 31 -8.48 -5.20 13.34
C PRO A 31 -7.82 -3.86 13.64
N LEU A 32 -7.10 -3.28 12.69
CA LEU A 32 -6.47 -1.97 12.83
C LEU A 32 -7.38 -0.81 12.41
N GLY A 33 -8.56 -1.11 11.88
CA GLY A 33 -9.54 -0.12 11.44
C GLY A 33 -9.11 0.69 10.21
N ILE A 34 -8.23 0.16 9.38
CA ILE A 34 -7.73 0.84 8.19
C ILE A 34 -7.90 -0.03 6.95
N SER A 35 -8.00 0.64 5.79
CA SER A 35 -8.01 -0.01 4.47
C SER A 35 -6.59 -0.26 3.95
N GLY A 36 -6.49 -1.02 2.87
CA GLY A 36 -5.21 -1.22 2.18
C GLY A 36 -4.61 0.09 1.65
N ARG A 37 -5.44 0.99 1.14
CA ARG A 37 -5.01 2.32 0.69
C ARG A 37 -4.50 3.17 1.84
N GLU A 38 -5.20 3.15 2.95
CA GLU A 38 -4.79 3.87 4.15
C GLU A 38 -3.46 3.34 4.70
N ALA A 39 -3.28 2.02 4.70
CA ALA A 39 -2.01 1.40 5.07
C ALA A 39 -0.87 1.86 4.16
N ALA A 40 -1.11 1.94 2.86
CA ALA A 40 -0.13 2.42 1.89
C ALA A 40 0.25 3.89 2.12
N VAL A 41 -0.72 4.74 2.46
CA VAL A 41 -0.47 6.15 2.81
C VAL A 41 0.37 6.24 4.09
N LEU A 42 0.02 5.50 5.13
CA LEU A 42 0.79 5.46 6.38
C LEU A 42 2.24 5.05 6.15
N ARG A 43 2.45 4.06 5.30
CA ARG A 43 3.80 3.61 4.92
C ARG A 43 4.57 4.69 4.17
N ALA A 44 3.94 5.36 3.22
CA ALA A 44 4.56 6.45 2.47
C ALA A 44 4.98 7.61 3.37
N ILE A 45 4.16 7.93 4.37
CA ILE A 45 4.50 8.95 5.37
C ILE A 45 5.65 8.46 6.27
N ALA A 46 5.58 7.22 6.75
CA ALA A 46 6.60 6.67 7.65
C ALA A 46 8.00 6.69 7.02
N ASP A 47 8.09 6.47 5.72
CA ASP A 47 9.37 6.47 4.99
C ASP A 47 10.00 7.87 4.87
N ARG A 48 9.21 8.94 4.99
CA ARG A 48 9.63 10.32 4.67
C ARG A 48 9.13 11.36 5.66
N ASP A 49 8.70 10.97 6.84
CA ASP A 49 8.03 11.84 7.82
C ASP A 49 8.89 13.08 8.22
N PRO A 50 8.43 14.31 8.02
CA PRO A 50 7.17 14.73 7.39
C PRO A 50 7.22 14.74 5.86
N VAL A 51 6.07 14.67 5.20
CA VAL A 51 5.98 14.62 3.75
C VAL A 51 4.78 15.45 3.25
N SER A 52 4.88 16.07 2.07
CA SER A 52 3.76 16.80 1.50
C SER A 52 2.69 15.87 0.93
N GLN A 53 1.42 16.32 0.96
CA GLN A 53 0.33 15.55 0.34
C GLN A 53 0.57 15.29 -1.15
N GLY A 54 1.15 16.25 -1.85
CA GLY A 54 1.48 16.11 -3.27
C GLY A 54 2.52 15.03 -3.53
N GLU A 55 3.51 14.89 -2.66
CA GLU A 55 4.52 13.84 -2.76
C GLU A 55 3.92 12.45 -2.55
N ILE A 56 3.01 12.31 -1.56
CA ILE A 56 2.31 11.04 -1.31
C ILE A 56 1.44 10.67 -2.51
N ALA A 57 0.68 11.64 -3.04
CA ALA A 57 -0.19 11.43 -4.19
C ALA A 57 0.60 10.96 -5.42
N ARG A 58 1.75 11.56 -5.68
CA ARG A 58 2.64 11.15 -6.77
C ARG A 58 3.19 9.76 -6.56
N ALA A 59 3.66 9.45 -5.35
CA ALA A 59 4.21 8.13 -5.01
C ALA A 59 3.18 7.02 -5.17
N MET A 60 1.91 7.29 -4.88
CA MET A 60 0.82 6.33 -4.98
C MET A 60 0.09 6.36 -6.33
N ASN A 61 0.44 7.30 -7.20
CA ASN A 61 -0.24 7.52 -8.47
C ASN A 61 -1.76 7.69 -8.32
N VAL A 62 -2.15 8.53 -7.37
CA VAL A 62 -3.55 8.90 -7.13
C VAL A 62 -3.72 10.41 -7.32
N ASP A 63 -4.92 10.83 -7.66
CA ASP A 63 -5.24 12.23 -7.84
C ASP A 63 -5.28 12.98 -6.49
N ARG A 64 -5.22 14.30 -6.58
CA ARG A 64 -5.18 15.18 -5.41
C ARG A 64 -6.43 15.05 -4.54
N THR A 65 -7.61 14.99 -5.17
CA THR A 65 -8.89 14.88 -4.46
C THR A 65 -8.96 13.58 -3.66
N THR A 66 -8.55 12.47 -4.25
CA THR A 66 -8.48 11.17 -3.56
C THR A 66 -7.52 11.22 -2.38
N MET A 67 -6.35 11.85 -2.55
CA MET A 67 -5.36 11.96 -1.48
C MET A 67 -5.88 12.81 -0.33
N VAL A 68 -6.52 13.94 -0.61
CA VAL A 68 -7.12 14.78 0.44
C VAL A 68 -8.13 13.97 1.26
N ALA A 69 -9.00 13.21 0.60
CA ALA A 69 -9.99 12.37 1.27
C ALA A 69 -9.33 11.29 2.15
N LEU A 70 -8.28 10.64 1.67
CA LEU A 70 -7.53 9.64 2.45
C LEU A 70 -6.87 10.26 3.68
N ILE A 71 -6.26 11.43 3.54
CA ILE A 71 -5.63 12.14 4.66
C ILE A 71 -6.69 12.62 5.66
N ASP A 72 -7.83 13.10 5.18
CA ASP A 72 -8.96 13.49 6.05
C ASP A 72 -9.44 12.31 6.90
N ASP A 73 -9.60 11.14 6.28
CA ASP A 73 -10.02 9.92 6.99
C ASP A 73 -8.98 9.50 8.03
N LEU A 74 -7.70 9.52 7.69
CA LEU A 74 -6.61 9.17 8.59
C LEU A 74 -6.49 10.18 9.74
N GLN A 75 -6.70 11.47 9.46
CA GLN A 75 -6.74 12.51 10.49
C GLN A 75 -7.92 12.31 11.44
N GLY A 76 -9.08 11.96 10.90
CA GLY A 76 -10.27 11.63 11.70
C GLY A 76 -10.05 10.43 12.62
N LYS A 77 -9.21 9.49 12.23
CA LYS A 77 -8.81 8.33 13.05
C LYS A 77 -7.68 8.63 14.03
N GLY A 78 -7.15 9.84 14.02
CA GLY A 78 -6.05 10.25 14.90
C GLY A 78 -4.69 9.68 14.52
N LEU A 79 -4.51 9.22 13.27
CA LEU A 79 -3.29 8.55 12.82
C LEU A 79 -2.30 9.51 12.16
N VAL A 80 -2.78 10.61 11.60
CA VAL A 80 -1.95 11.64 10.98
C VAL A 80 -2.40 13.02 11.43
N ARG A 81 -1.53 14.00 11.29
CA ARG A 81 -1.86 15.40 11.43
C ARG A 81 -1.27 16.18 10.27
N ARG A 82 -2.00 17.20 9.83
CA ARG A 82 -1.50 18.18 8.88
C ARG A 82 -0.69 19.20 9.63
N ARG A 83 0.42 19.57 9.02
CA ARG A 83 1.30 20.56 9.56
C ARG A 83 1.66 21.53 8.46
N GLN A 84 1.63 22.82 8.77
CA GLN A 84 2.09 23.82 7.82
C GLN A 84 3.61 23.76 7.70
N ASP A 85 4.12 23.69 6.46
CA ASP A 85 5.57 23.73 6.22
C ASP A 85 6.10 25.09 6.68
N PRO A 86 7.06 25.16 7.63
CA PRO A 86 7.61 26.44 8.09
C PRO A 86 8.33 27.22 6.99
N ASP A 87 8.82 26.55 5.95
CA ASP A 87 9.55 27.16 4.85
C ASP A 87 8.65 27.55 3.68
N ASP A 88 7.50 26.92 3.51
CA ASP A 88 6.52 27.22 2.47
C ASP A 88 5.09 27.01 2.98
N ARG A 89 4.40 28.11 3.26
CA ARG A 89 3.00 28.11 3.74
C ARG A 89 2.02 27.52 2.74
N ARG A 90 2.41 27.31 1.50
CA ARG A 90 1.59 26.67 0.45
C ARG A 90 1.68 25.16 0.50
N ARG A 91 2.67 24.61 1.19
CA ARG A 91 2.86 23.16 1.35
C ARG A 91 2.28 22.70 2.68
N ASN A 92 1.28 21.85 2.60
CA ASN A 92 0.80 21.13 3.77
C ASN A 92 1.63 19.85 3.93
N ALA A 93 2.45 19.84 4.95
CA ALA A 93 3.14 18.63 5.37
C ALA A 93 2.19 17.75 6.16
N VAL A 94 2.36 16.44 6.03
CA VAL A 94 1.63 15.44 6.79
C VAL A 94 2.64 14.65 7.63
N GLU A 95 2.31 14.42 8.88
CA GLU A 95 3.14 13.62 9.78
C GLU A 95 2.31 12.58 10.51
N LEU A 96 2.95 11.51 10.94
CA LEU A 96 2.31 10.50 11.77
C LEU A 96 2.18 10.99 13.21
N THR A 97 1.06 10.67 13.85
CA THR A 97 0.94 10.74 15.31
C THR A 97 1.64 9.51 15.92
N ASP A 98 1.78 9.49 17.24
CA ASP A 98 2.31 8.29 17.92
C ASP A 98 1.45 7.07 17.64
N LEU A 99 0.12 7.24 17.66
CA LEU A 99 -0.81 6.18 17.27
C LEU A 99 -0.62 5.79 15.79
N GLY A 100 -0.39 6.77 14.93
CA GLY A 100 -0.12 6.53 13.51
C GLY A 100 1.13 5.72 13.27
N ARG A 101 2.21 6.00 14.00
CA ARG A 101 3.45 5.23 13.92
C ARG A 101 3.25 3.78 14.37
N ASP A 102 2.55 3.58 15.45
CA ASP A 102 2.24 2.24 15.96
C ASP A 102 1.35 1.47 14.95
N THR A 103 0.32 2.11 14.43
CA THR A 103 -0.58 1.52 13.45
C THR A 103 0.15 1.21 12.14
N ALA A 104 1.01 2.09 11.66
CA ALA A 104 1.83 1.87 10.46
C ALA A 104 2.73 0.63 10.61
N ARG A 105 3.36 0.48 11.76
CA ARG A 105 4.20 -0.69 12.06
C ARG A 105 3.38 -1.98 12.08
N ARG A 106 2.24 -1.98 12.76
CA ARG A 106 1.35 -3.14 12.82
C ARG A 106 0.78 -3.49 11.44
N ALA A 107 0.44 -2.49 10.65
CA ALA A 107 -0.02 -2.68 9.28
C ALA A 107 1.06 -3.30 8.40
N ALA A 108 2.29 -2.81 8.52
CA ALA A 108 3.43 -3.38 7.78
C ALA A 108 3.65 -4.85 8.14
N ASP A 109 3.60 -5.20 9.42
CA ASP A 109 3.73 -6.58 9.89
C ASP A 109 2.59 -7.46 9.36
N ALA A 110 1.36 -6.94 9.37
CA ALA A 110 0.18 -7.67 8.88
C ALA A 110 0.29 -7.94 7.37
N VAL A 111 0.67 -6.93 6.59
CA VAL A 111 0.85 -7.06 5.13
C VAL A 111 1.99 -8.03 4.81
N GLU A 112 3.08 -7.97 5.56
CA GLU A 112 4.21 -8.90 5.39
C GLU A 112 3.79 -10.35 5.63
N ARG A 113 2.96 -10.61 6.63
CA ARG A 113 2.42 -11.95 6.89
C ARG A 113 1.51 -12.42 5.76
N VAL A 114 0.65 -11.54 5.25
CA VAL A 114 -0.21 -11.84 4.09
C VAL A 114 0.64 -12.18 2.88
N GLU A 115 1.68 -11.43 2.63
CA GLU A 115 2.61 -11.68 1.52
C GLU A 115 3.27 -13.06 1.65
N ARG A 116 3.77 -13.39 2.83
CA ARG A 116 4.37 -14.71 3.07
C ARG A 116 3.37 -15.84 2.86
N ASP A 117 2.16 -15.71 3.38
CA ASP A 117 1.13 -16.74 3.26
C ASP A 117 0.67 -16.91 1.81
N PHE A 118 0.51 -15.80 1.10
CA PHE A 118 0.11 -15.80 -0.31
C PHE A 118 1.19 -16.45 -1.20
N LEU A 119 2.43 -16.03 -1.03
CA LEU A 119 3.58 -16.57 -1.76
C LEU A 119 3.98 -17.96 -1.28
N GLY A 120 3.57 -18.32 -0.07
CA GLY A 120 3.80 -19.66 0.50
C GLY A 120 3.11 -20.80 -0.26
N ARG A 121 2.22 -20.46 -1.19
CA ARG A 121 1.63 -21.42 -2.14
C ARG A 121 2.65 -21.89 -3.19
N LEU A 122 3.77 -21.18 -3.31
CA LEU A 122 4.91 -21.50 -4.18
C LEU A 122 6.06 -22.05 -3.35
N PRO A 123 6.91 -22.91 -3.95
CA PRO A 123 8.18 -23.25 -3.32
C PRO A 123 9.00 -21.97 -3.03
N SER A 124 9.74 -21.93 -1.92
CA SER A 124 10.38 -20.71 -1.43
C SER A 124 11.34 -20.05 -2.45
N ALA A 125 12.07 -20.84 -3.20
CA ALA A 125 12.97 -20.32 -4.25
C ALA A 125 12.18 -19.66 -5.39
N GLU A 126 11.04 -20.22 -5.75
CA GLU A 126 10.16 -19.69 -6.78
C GLU A 126 9.43 -18.42 -6.32
N ALA A 127 9.06 -18.34 -5.06
CA ALA A 127 8.44 -17.16 -4.48
C ALA A 127 9.36 -15.93 -4.57
N ALA A 128 10.63 -16.09 -4.19
CA ALA A 128 11.64 -15.02 -4.31
C ALA A 128 11.86 -14.62 -5.76
N GLN A 129 11.95 -15.59 -6.67
CA GLN A 129 12.13 -15.34 -8.09
C GLN A 129 10.91 -14.64 -8.70
N PHE A 130 9.71 -15.00 -8.28
CA PHE A 130 8.47 -14.37 -8.73
C PHE A 130 8.46 -12.85 -8.43
N LYS A 131 8.80 -12.45 -7.22
CA LYS A 131 8.91 -11.03 -6.87
C LYS A 131 9.95 -10.30 -7.71
N LYS A 132 11.08 -10.91 -7.92
CA LYS A 132 12.15 -10.37 -8.76
C LYS A 132 11.70 -10.19 -10.20
N ASN A 133 10.98 -11.19 -10.73
CA ASN A 133 10.44 -11.14 -12.09
C ASN A 133 9.39 -10.03 -12.26
N LEU A 134 8.50 -9.86 -11.28
CA LEU A 134 7.52 -8.77 -11.30
C LEU A 134 8.20 -7.39 -11.30
N ARG A 135 9.24 -7.19 -10.50
CA ARG A 135 10.01 -5.94 -10.51
C ARG A 135 10.62 -5.68 -11.88
N ALA A 136 11.20 -6.70 -12.49
CA ALA A 136 11.79 -6.58 -13.82
C ALA A 136 10.75 -6.18 -14.87
N LEU A 137 9.54 -6.76 -14.81
CA LEU A 137 8.45 -6.42 -15.71
C LEU A 137 7.96 -4.97 -15.51
N LEU A 138 8.00 -4.47 -14.28
CA LEU A 138 7.60 -3.10 -13.96
C LEU A 138 8.68 -2.06 -14.28
N GLY A 139 9.88 -2.50 -14.64
CA GLY A 139 11.00 -1.63 -14.96
C GLY A 139 11.80 -1.15 -13.74
N ASP A 140 11.53 -1.72 -12.57
CA ASP A 140 12.29 -1.44 -11.35
C ASP A 140 13.51 -2.37 -11.32
N ALA A 141 14.57 -1.87 -11.87
CA ALA A 141 15.84 -2.58 -11.86
C ALA A 141 16.47 -2.54 -10.46
#